data_7f44e2e874053b366ba5cfa715b123a5
#
_entry.id   7f44e2e874053b366ba5cfa715b123a5
#
_cell.length_a   1.000
_cell.length_b   1.000
_cell.length_c   1.000
_cell.angle_alpha   90.00
_cell.angle_beta   90.00
_cell.angle_gamma   90.00
#
_symmetry.space_group_name_H-M   'P 1'
#
loop_
_entity.id
_entity.type
_entity.pdbx_description
1 polymer ?
#
loop_
_entity_poly.entity_id
_entity_poly.type
_entity_poly.pdbx_seq_one_letter_code
_entity_poly.pdbx_strand_id
1 'polypeptide(L)'
;MNHMWLAVGAAALGGAAGSVLRYLISSEMAVMLGTSFPYGTLAVNATGALCIGFFGVLISGVSKNPLLGVFVITGILGGLTTFSSLVNEVIQYLSAGQFWTGFGYLFLQVFLGLFLAAVGGFSARWIFF
;
A
#
# COMPACT_ATOMS: atom_id res chain seq x y z
N MET A 1 -27.51 -10.15 -6.67
CA MET A 1 -27.06 -9.27 -7.77
C MET A 1 -26.70 -7.86 -7.26
N ASN A 2 -27.54 -7.25 -6.41
CA ASN A 2 -27.32 -5.88 -5.92
C ASN A 2 -26.04 -5.70 -5.07
N HIS A 3 -25.68 -6.67 -4.23
CA HIS A 3 -24.49 -6.59 -3.38
C HIS A 3 -23.17 -6.57 -4.15
N MET A 4 -23.10 -7.28 -5.28
CA MET A 4 -21.91 -7.28 -6.13
C MET A 4 -21.63 -5.90 -6.73
N TRP A 5 -22.66 -5.23 -7.27
CA TRP A 5 -22.50 -3.91 -7.85
C TRP A 5 -22.18 -2.82 -6.82
N LEU A 6 -22.70 -2.96 -5.60
CA LEU A 6 -22.29 -2.09 -4.47
C LEU A 6 -20.82 -2.29 -4.11
N ALA A 7 -20.34 -3.55 -4.11
CA ALA A 7 -18.93 -3.84 -3.86
C ALA A 7 -18.03 -3.30 -4.98
N VAL A 8 -18.45 -3.43 -6.26
CA VAL A 8 -17.75 -2.85 -7.40
C VAL A 8 -17.66 -1.32 -7.28
N GLY A 9 -18.77 -0.67 -6.93
CA GLY A 9 -18.78 0.78 -6.69
C GLY A 9 -17.87 1.20 -5.55
N ALA A 10 -17.89 0.47 -4.43
CA ALA A 10 -17.02 0.72 -3.28
C ALA A 10 -15.53 0.57 -3.65
N ALA A 11 -15.17 -0.50 -4.37
CA ALA A 11 -13.81 -0.72 -4.86
C ALA A 11 -13.37 0.38 -5.83
N ALA A 12 -14.24 0.80 -6.75
CA ALA A 12 -13.95 1.85 -7.73
C ALA A 12 -13.70 3.21 -7.07
N LEU A 13 -14.57 3.63 -6.16
CA LEU A 13 -14.42 4.90 -5.43
C LEU A 13 -13.19 4.89 -4.52
N GLY A 14 -13.01 3.82 -3.76
CA GLY A 14 -11.83 3.65 -2.92
C GLY A 14 -10.55 3.61 -3.74
N GLY A 15 -10.55 2.87 -4.86
CA GLY A 15 -9.40 2.76 -5.77
C GLY A 15 -9.03 4.09 -6.42
N ALA A 16 -10.02 4.88 -6.84
CA ALA A 16 -9.80 6.23 -7.33
C ALA A 16 -9.12 7.11 -6.27
N ALA A 17 -9.64 7.12 -5.04
CA ALA A 17 -9.06 7.87 -3.93
C ALA A 17 -7.62 7.40 -3.62
N GLY A 18 -7.40 6.08 -3.50
CA GLY A 18 -6.08 5.51 -3.23
C GLY A 18 -5.06 5.84 -4.32
N SER A 19 -5.46 5.75 -5.60
CA SER A 19 -4.58 6.08 -6.73
C SER A 19 -4.21 7.56 -6.77
N VAL A 20 -5.14 8.46 -6.47
CA VAL A 20 -4.87 9.90 -6.36
C VAL A 20 -3.89 10.16 -5.22
N LEU A 21 -4.13 9.58 -4.03
CA LEU A 21 -3.22 9.70 -2.88
C LEU A 21 -1.82 9.21 -3.24
N ARG A 22 -1.70 8.05 -3.89
CA ARG A 22 -0.41 7.54 -4.36
C ARG A 22 0.30 8.54 -5.27
N TYR A 23 -0.39 9.09 -6.24
CA TYR A 23 0.19 10.07 -7.16
C TYR A 23 0.71 11.31 -6.41
N LEU A 24 -0.10 11.87 -5.52
CA LEU A 24 0.28 13.05 -4.73
C LEU A 24 1.48 12.77 -3.83
N ILE A 25 1.45 11.69 -3.04
CA ILE A 25 2.57 11.33 -2.15
C ILE A 25 3.84 11.08 -2.96
N SER A 26 3.75 10.34 -4.06
CA SER A 26 4.93 10.04 -4.89
C SER A 26 5.50 11.29 -5.53
N SER A 27 4.66 12.22 -5.98
CA SER A 27 5.08 13.49 -6.55
C SER A 27 5.77 14.38 -5.51
N GLU A 28 5.18 14.51 -4.32
CA GLU A 28 5.78 15.29 -3.22
C GLU A 28 7.11 14.69 -2.75
N MET A 29 7.20 13.36 -2.62
CA MET A 29 8.46 12.71 -2.29
C MET A 29 9.55 12.98 -3.34
N ALA A 30 9.21 12.97 -4.62
CA ALA A 30 10.15 13.28 -5.70
C ALA A 30 10.64 14.73 -5.65
N VAL A 31 9.74 15.68 -5.32
CA VAL A 31 10.10 17.08 -5.15
C VAL A 31 11.01 17.29 -3.92
N MET A 32 10.66 16.66 -2.79
CA MET A 32 11.38 16.87 -1.52
C MET A 32 12.72 16.13 -1.46
N LEU A 33 12.79 14.91 -1.97
CA LEU A 33 13.93 13.99 -1.77
C LEU A 33 14.67 13.68 -3.08
N GLY A 34 14.18 14.18 -4.21
CA GLY A 34 14.74 13.90 -5.52
C GLY A 34 14.29 12.54 -6.09
N THR A 35 14.81 12.22 -7.27
CA THR A 35 14.42 11.03 -8.04
C THR A 35 15.51 9.97 -8.12
N SER A 36 16.64 10.15 -7.38
CA SER A 36 17.77 9.20 -7.36
C SER A 36 17.41 7.85 -6.73
N PHE A 37 16.41 7.85 -5.84
CA PHE A 37 15.86 6.67 -5.20
C PHE A 37 14.32 6.77 -5.20
N PRO A 38 13.57 5.67 -5.37
CA PRO A 38 12.11 5.69 -5.49
C PRO A 38 11.41 5.82 -4.12
N TYR A 39 11.65 6.95 -3.44
CA TYR A 39 11.07 7.26 -2.12
C TYR A 39 9.54 7.24 -2.13
N GLY A 40 8.92 7.67 -3.22
CA GLY A 40 7.47 7.68 -3.36
C GLY A 40 6.86 6.29 -3.27
N THR A 41 7.37 5.35 -4.06
CA THR A 41 6.92 3.95 -4.03
C THR A 41 7.17 3.31 -2.66
N LEU A 42 8.34 3.57 -2.05
CA LEU A 42 8.64 3.08 -0.71
C LEU A 42 7.65 3.63 0.32
N ALA A 43 7.37 4.93 0.30
CA ALA A 43 6.48 5.59 1.26
C ALA A 43 5.04 5.06 1.15
N VAL A 44 4.47 4.97 -0.06
CA VAL A 44 3.09 4.52 -0.23
C VAL A 44 2.92 3.03 0.10
N ASN A 45 3.90 2.19 -0.24
CA ASN A 45 3.86 0.77 0.10
C ASN A 45 4.04 0.53 1.61
N ALA A 46 4.95 1.25 2.26
CA ALA A 46 5.18 1.18 3.70
C ALA A 46 3.94 1.64 4.48
N THR A 47 3.38 2.80 4.13
CA THR A 47 2.15 3.34 4.74
C THR A 47 0.97 2.38 4.50
N GLY A 48 0.80 1.91 3.27
CA GLY A 48 -0.25 0.95 2.93
C GLY A 48 -0.12 -0.37 3.68
N ALA A 49 1.11 -0.88 3.88
CA ALA A 49 1.36 -2.09 4.66
C ALA A 49 0.99 -1.91 6.15
N LEU A 50 1.35 -0.78 6.76
CA LEU A 50 0.93 -0.46 8.13
C LEU A 50 -0.60 -0.40 8.24
N CYS A 51 -1.23 0.32 7.32
CA CYS A 51 -2.68 0.51 7.30
C CYS A 51 -3.43 -0.81 7.04
N ILE A 52 -2.96 -1.68 6.13
CA ILE A 52 -3.64 -2.95 5.85
C ILE A 52 -3.60 -3.88 7.06
N GLY A 53 -2.48 -3.89 7.79
CA GLY A 53 -2.39 -4.64 9.05
C GLY A 53 -3.39 -4.13 10.09
N PHE A 54 -3.46 -2.82 10.27
CA PHE A 54 -4.37 -2.19 11.24
C PHE A 54 -5.83 -2.34 10.86
N PHE A 55 -6.23 -1.87 9.68
CA PHE A 55 -7.62 -1.89 9.23
C PHE A 55 -8.12 -3.30 8.92
N GLY A 56 -7.25 -4.22 8.53
CA GLY A 56 -7.61 -5.62 8.34
C GLY A 56 -8.14 -6.24 9.62
N VAL A 57 -7.44 -6.05 10.74
CA VAL A 57 -7.87 -6.52 12.06
C VAL A 57 -9.12 -5.78 12.54
N LEU A 58 -9.14 -4.46 12.43
CA LEU A 58 -10.26 -3.63 12.89
C LEU A 58 -11.57 -3.98 12.16
N ILE A 59 -11.54 -4.07 10.83
CA ILE A 59 -12.74 -4.33 10.02
C ILE A 59 -13.26 -5.75 10.25
N SER A 60 -12.37 -6.75 10.30
CA SER A 60 -12.77 -8.14 10.51
C SER A 60 -13.27 -8.41 11.93
N GLY A 61 -12.70 -7.74 12.92
CA GLY A 61 -13.04 -7.95 14.33
C GLY A 61 -14.20 -7.10 14.81
N VAL A 62 -14.21 -5.81 14.50
CA VAL A 62 -15.17 -4.83 15.06
C VAL A 62 -16.33 -4.58 14.11
N SER A 63 -16.05 -4.12 12.90
CA SER A 63 -17.09 -3.66 11.97
C SER A 63 -17.89 -4.80 11.34
N LYS A 64 -17.20 -5.89 10.94
CA LYS A 64 -17.79 -7.03 10.19
C LYS A 64 -18.59 -6.59 8.95
N ASN A 65 -18.39 -5.36 8.46
CA ASN A 65 -19.09 -4.83 7.28
C ASN A 65 -18.29 -5.15 6.02
N PRO A 66 -18.79 -6.03 5.13
CA PRO A 66 -18.06 -6.43 3.92
C PRO A 66 -17.78 -5.26 2.97
N LEU A 67 -18.72 -4.32 2.83
CA LEU A 67 -18.56 -3.16 1.94
C LEU A 67 -17.49 -2.21 2.42
N LEU A 68 -17.36 -2.02 3.74
CA LEU A 68 -16.29 -1.24 4.34
C LEU A 68 -14.92 -1.88 4.06
N GLY A 69 -14.84 -3.21 4.18
CA GLY A 69 -13.64 -3.97 3.82
C GLY A 69 -13.25 -3.77 2.34
N VAL A 70 -14.21 -3.88 1.44
CA VAL A 70 -13.95 -3.65 0.00
C VAL A 70 -13.52 -2.20 -0.25
N PHE A 71 -14.19 -1.22 0.33
CA PHE A 71 -13.86 0.19 0.14
C PHE A 71 -12.45 0.54 0.66
N VAL A 72 -12.14 0.13 1.90
CA VAL A 72 -10.86 0.49 2.54
C VAL A 72 -9.73 -0.40 2.04
N ILE A 73 -9.86 -1.73 2.14
CA ILE A 73 -8.75 -2.66 1.88
C ILE A 73 -8.52 -2.79 0.36
N THR A 74 -9.56 -3.19 -0.38
CA THR A 74 -9.42 -3.41 -1.83
C THR A 74 -9.35 -2.10 -2.59
N GLY A 75 -10.16 -1.11 -2.22
CA GLY A 75 -10.21 0.20 -2.86
C GLY A 75 -9.02 1.08 -2.45
N ILE A 76 -9.12 1.74 -1.31
CA ILE A 76 -8.14 2.77 -0.91
C ILE A 76 -6.73 2.19 -0.83
N LEU A 77 -6.51 1.15 -0.03
CA LEU A 77 -5.16 0.60 0.17
C LEU A 77 -4.64 -0.12 -1.07
N GLY A 78 -5.51 -0.83 -1.81
CA GLY A 78 -5.15 -1.44 -3.09
C GLY A 78 -4.80 -0.41 -4.17
N GLY A 79 -5.47 0.75 -4.19
CA GLY A 79 -5.13 1.87 -5.06
C GLY A 79 -3.88 2.63 -4.63
N LEU A 80 -3.64 2.75 -3.32
CA LEU A 80 -2.49 3.45 -2.75
C LEU A 80 -1.18 2.69 -2.99
N THR A 81 -1.15 1.38 -2.71
CA THR A 81 0.05 0.54 -2.86
C THR A 81 0.28 0.14 -4.31
N THR A 82 1.54 -0.19 -4.65
CA THR A 82 1.88 -0.58 -6.02
C THR A 82 3.02 -1.59 -6.08
N PHE A 83 2.71 -2.78 -6.56
CA PHE A 83 3.71 -3.80 -6.89
C PHE A 83 4.33 -3.56 -8.27
N SER A 84 3.54 -3.08 -9.23
CA SER A 84 4.03 -2.84 -10.59
C SER A 84 5.11 -1.76 -10.67
N SER A 85 4.96 -0.67 -9.92
CA SER A 85 6.01 0.35 -9.81
C SER A 85 7.28 -0.22 -9.19
N LEU A 86 7.17 -0.96 -8.08
CA LEU A 86 8.30 -1.64 -7.44
C LEU A 86 9.06 -2.53 -8.44
N VAL A 87 8.36 -3.38 -9.16
CA VAL A 87 8.99 -4.28 -10.15
C VAL A 87 9.68 -3.50 -11.26
N ASN A 88 9.02 -2.46 -11.79
CA ASN A 88 9.61 -1.62 -12.83
C ASN A 88 10.88 -0.90 -12.34
N GLU A 89 10.88 -0.36 -11.13
CA GLU A 89 12.04 0.31 -10.52
C GLU A 89 13.21 -0.66 -10.30
N VAL A 90 12.92 -1.87 -9.82
CA VAL A 90 13.94 -2.94 -9.69
C VAL A 90 14.56 -3.27 -11.05
N ILE A 91 13.75 -3.46 -12.10
CA ILE A 91 14.22 -3.74 -13.43
C ILE A 91 15.09 -2.59 -13.98
N GLN A 92 14.74 -1.34 -13.70
CA GLN A 92 15.57 -0.19 -14.08
C GLN A 92 16.95 -0.25 -13.42
N TYR A 93 17.04 -0.56 -12.12
CA TYR A 93 18.32 -0.75 -11.43
C TYR A 93 19.15 -1.89 -12.05
N LEU A 94 18.52 -3.04 -12.30
CA LEU A 94 19.19 -4.20 -12.91
C LEU A 94 19.70 -3.88 -14.32
N SER A 95 18.90 -3.19 -15.13
CA SER A 95 19.27 -2.78 -16.48
C SER A 95 20.41 -1.75 -16.51
N ALA A 96 20.53 -0.95 -15.45
CA ALA A 96 21.65 -0.03 -15.26
C ALA A 96 22.90 -0.68 -14.65
N GLY A 97 22.91 -2.01 -14.47
CA GLY A 97 24.02 -2.73 -13.83
C GLY A 97 24.10 -2.56 -12.31
N GLN A 98 23.10 -1.94 -11.69
CA GLN A 98 23.05 -1.66 -10.25
C GLN A 98 22.40 -2.81 -9.48
N PHE A 99 22.94 -4.01 -9.60
CA PHE A 99 22.33 -5.24 -9.05
C PHE A 99 22.10 -5.16 -7.54
N TRP A 100 23.07 -4.71 -6.78
CA TRP A 100 22.98 -4.63 -5.32
C TRP A 100 21.93 -3.62 -4.85
N THR A 101 21.82 -2.48 -5.56
CA THR A 101 20.77 -1.49 -5.28
C THR A 101 19.38 -2.05 -5.59
N GLY A 102 19.22 -2.69 -6.74
CA GLY A 102 17.93 -3.27 -7.15
C GLY A 102 17.44 -4.37 -6.20
N PHE A 103 18.30 -5.33 -5.86
CA PHE A 103 17.96 -6.39 -4.92
C PHE A 103 17.79 -5.86 -3.50
N GLY A 104 18.66 -4.94 -3.04
CA GLY A 104 18.52 -4.31 -1.73
C GLY A 104 17.20 -3.55 -1.59
N TYR A 105 16.79 -2.83 -2.63
CA TYR A 105 15.51 -2.14 -2.67
C TYR A 105 14.33 -3.12 -2.62
N LEU A 106 14.38 -4.21 -3.38
CA LEU A 106 13.35 -5.25 -3.34
C LEU A 106 13.23 -5.86 -1.93
N PHE A 107 14.36 -6.25 -1.33
CA PHE A 107 14.38 -6.77 0.03
C PHE A 107 13.84 -5.77 1.04
N LEU A 108 14.25 -4.49 0.95
CA LEU A 108 13.74 -3.43 1.83
C LEU A 108 12.21 -3.33 1.74
N GLN A 109 11.65 -3.30 0.54
CA GLN A 109 10.20 -3.22 0.33
C GLN A 109 9.45 -4.40 0.97
N VAL A 110 9.94 -5.62 0.77
CA VAL A 110 9.30 -6.83 1.30
C VAL A 110 9.38 -6.88 2.82
N PHE A 111 10.58 -6.72 3.38
CA PHE A 111 10.77 -6.84 4.83
C PHE A 111 10.13 -5.70 5.60
N LEU A 112 10.28 -4.46 5.12
CA LEU A 112 9.62 -3.30 5.73
C LEU A 112 8.10 -3.44 5.66
N GLY A 113 7.57 -3.90 4.51
CA GLY A 113 6.15 -4.13 4.33
C GLY A 113 5.59 -5.17 5.31
N LEU A 114 6.25 -6.33 5.43
CA LEU A 114 5.86 -7.37 6.40
C LEU A 114 5.93 -6.88 7.84
N PHE A 115 7.01 -6.19 8.19
CA PHE A 115 7.20 -5.64 9.53
C PHE A 115 6.10 -4.63 9.88
N LEU A 116 5.84 -3.66 9.00
CA LEU A 116 4.83 -2.63 9.24
C LEU A 116 3.40 -3.20 9.26
N ALA A 117 3.09 -4.18 8.41
CA ALA A 117 1.81 -4.87 8.46
C ALA A 117 1.63 -5.62 9.80
N ALA A 118 2.67 -6.27 10.30
CA ALA A 118 2.64 -6.90 11.61
C ALA A 118 2.43 -5.85 12.73
N VAL A 119 3.17 -4.74 12.71
CA VAL A 119 3.02 -3.64 13.68
C VAL A 119 1.58 -3.09 13.65
N GLY A 120 1.02 -2.83 12.46
CA GLY A 120 -0.36 -2.37 12.32
C GLY A 120 -1.37 -3.36 12.90
N GLY A 121 -1.22 -4.64 12.59
CA GLY A 121 -2.09 -5.70 13.10
C GLY A 121 -2.01 -5.88 14.62
N PHE A 122 -0.81 -5.85 15.19
CA PHE A 122 -0.62 -5.91 16.65
C PHE A 122 -1.19 -4.67 17.34
N SER A 123 -0.95 -3.48 16.80
CA SER A 123 -1.49 -2.23 17.34
C SER A 123 -3.02 -2.24 17.38
N ALA A 124 -3.66 -2.68 16.30
CA ALA A 124 -5.12 -2.79 16.27
C ALA A 124 -5.65 -3.78 17.31
N ARG A 125 -5.00 -4.93 17.46
CA ARG A 125 -5.38 -5.92 18.47
C ARG A 125 -5.26 -5.36 19.88
N TRP A 126 -4.17 -4.67 20.19
CA TRP A 126 -3.92 -4.12 21.52
C TRP A 126 -4.87 -3.00 21.89
N ILE A 127 -5.35 -2.22 20.90
CA ILE A 127 -6.27 -1.10 21.15
C ILE A 127 -7.73 -1.56 21.28
N PHE A 128 -8.14 -2.59 20.51
CA PHE A 128 -9.56 -2.93 20.35
C PHE A 128 -9.97 -4.29 20.92
N PHE A 129 -9.01 -5.11 21.34
CA PHE A 129 -9.25 -6.46 21.87
C PHE A 129 -8.40 -6.76 23.11
#